data_5a33c75067189874873141bbfb28ff3e
#
_entry.id   5a33c75067189874873141bbfb28ff3e
#
_cell.length_a   1.000
_cell.length_b   1.000
_cell.length_c   1.000
_cell.angle_alpha   90.00
_cell.angle_beta   90.00
_cell.angle_gamma   90.00
#
_symmetry.space_group_name_H-M   'P 1'
#
loop_
_entity.id
_entity.type
_entity.pdbx_description
1 polymer ?
#
loop_
_entity_poly.entity_id
_entity_poly.type
_entity_poly.pdbx_seq_one_letter_code
_entity_poly.pdbx_strand_id
1 'polypeptide(L)'
;GIIVPFRASNSAKLYKQIWTAEGSPLLVNSTKMKIALQKELGDEYVVELGMRYQSPSLETALDKLKKEQVSEIIILPLYPQYASSSTGSSVEAAMKILEKWEVTPSVKIISKFYDHPGYIDACVARAKNYNLQDYDYYVFSYHGLPERHIMKGSAHYGANTCKLGSCCDVITSSNEYCYRANCFETTRQLVKRLNIPEGKYETTFQSRLNDKWIKPYSDKVIERKAQEGKRKVLVFSPAFVADCLE
;
A
#
# COMPACT_ATOMS: atom_id res chain seq x y z
N GLY A 1 14.52 19.20 13.18
CA GLY A 1 14.00 20.04 13.38
C GLY A 1 12.76 20.81 13.76
N ILE A 2 12.49 21.95 13.13
CA ILE A 2 11.43 22.89 13.53
C ILE A 2 10.00 22.41 13.14
N ILE A 3 9.86 21.55 12.14
CA ILE A 3 8.54 21.13 11.61
C ILE A 3 7.82 20.14 12.55
N VAL A 4 8.53 19.30 13.26
CA VAL A 4 7.96 18.22 14.10
C VAL A 4 7.05 18.74 15.22
N PRO A 5 7.44 19.75 16.04
CA PRO A 5 6.60 20.20 17.14
C PRO A 5 5.23 20.75 16.71
N PHE A 6 5.18 21.46 15.58
CA PHE A 6 3.93 22.07 15.08
C PHE A 6 2.97 21.07 14.41
N ARG A 7 3.48 19.96 13.88
CA ARG A 7 2.68 18.91 13.26
C ARG A 7 2.23 17.82 14.23
N ALA A 8 3.00 17.57 15.29
CA ALA A 8 2.74 16.48 16.23
C ALA A 8 1.37 16.58 16.90
N SER A 9 0.96 17.78 17.33
CA SER A 9 -0.33 17.98 18.01
C SER A 9 -1.53 17.74 17.08
N ASN A 10 -1.46 18.17 15.83
CA ASN A 10 -2.53 17.95 14.85
C ASN A 10 -2.61 16.47 14.45
N SER A 11 -1.48 15.83 14.19
CA SER A 11 -1.43 14.40 13.93
C SER A 11 -1.99 13.59 15.10
N ALA A 12 -1.62 13.92 16.33
CA ALA A 12 -2.12 13.25 17.53
C ALA A 12 -3.66 13.38 17.67
N LYS A 13 -4.24 14.52 17.31
CA LYS A 13 -5.71 14.71 17.31
C LYS A 13 -6.39 13.80 16.29
N LEU A 14 -5.82 13.67 15.09
CA LEU A 14 -6.35 12.81 14.04
C LEU A 14 -6.23 11.33 14.44
N TYR A 15 -5.07 10.91 14.97
CA TYR A 15 -4.88 9.55 15.46
C TYR A 15 -5.87 9.18 16.58
N LYS A 16 -6.18 10.13 17.49
CA LYS A 16 -7.18 9.90 18.53
C LYS A 16 -8.57 9.57 18.00
N GLN A 17 -8.94 10.06 16.82
CA GLN A 17 -10.26 9.80 16.22
C GLN A 17 -10.41 8.37 15.70
N ILE A 18 -9.31 7.73 15.32
CA ILE A 18 -9.32 6.35 14.82
C ILE A 18 -8.85 5.34 15.86
N TRP A 19 -8.34 5.80 17.01
CA TRP A 19 -7.81 4.93 18.07
C TRP A 19 -8.95 4.12 18.70
N THR A 20 -8.74 2.79 18.77
CA THR A 20 -9.71 1.88 19.38
C THR A 20 -9.32 1.57 20.83
N ALA A 21 -10.18 0.85 21.56
CA ALA A 21 -9.85 0.34 22.89
C ALA A 21 -8.66 -0.64 22.86
N GLU A 22 -8.43 -1.33 21.70
CA GLU A 22 -7.31 -2.24 21.50
C GLU A 22 -6.01 -1.50 21.08
N GLY A 23 -6.08 -0.21 20.76
CA GLY A 23 -4.96 0.62 20.33
C GLY A 23 -5.04 1.10 18.89
N SER A 24 -3.88 1.27 18.25
CA SER A 24 -3.79 1.68 16.85
C SER A 24 -4.40 0.64 15.91
N PRO A 25 -5.37 0.99 15.04
CA PRO A 25 -5.94 0.05 14.07
C PRO A 25 -4.89 -0.63 13.21
N LEU A 26 -3.86 0.12 12.78
CA LEU A 26 -2.76 -0.45 12.01
C LEU A 26 -2.06 -1.58 12.75
N LEU A 27 -1.71 -1.39 14.02
CA LEU A 27 -1.03 -2.40 14.81
C LEU A 27 -1.95 -3.58 15.12
N VAL A 28 -3.19 -3.30 15.52
CA VAL A 28 -4.20 -4.34 15.83
C VAL A 28 -4.44 -5.23 14.61
N ASN A 29 -4.71 -4.65 13.44
CA ASN A 29 -4.99 -5.41 12.23
C ASN A 29 -3.74 -6.16 11.72
N SER A 30 -2.56 -5.56 11.81
CA SER A 30 -1.31 -6.22 11.45
C SER A 30 -1.00 -7.40 12.38
N THR A 31 -1.31 -7.28 13.67
CA THR A 31 -1.16 -8.40 14.63
C THR A 31 -2.16 -9.52 14.34
N LYS A 32 -3.42 -9.19 14.06
CA LYS A 32 -4.43 -10.17 13.66
C LYS A 32 -4.02 -10.90 12.38
N MET A 33 -3.46 -10.18 11.41
CA MET A 33 -2.95 -10.75 10.17
C MET A 33 -1.75 -11.68 10.42
N LYS A 34 -0.78 -11.28 11.26
CA LYS A 34 0.33 -12.16 11.68
C LYS A 34 -0.19 -13.48 12.24
N ILE A 35 -1.15 -13.43 13.16
CA ILE A 35 -1.73 -14.62 13.81
C ILE A 35 -2.42 -15.51 12.77
N ALA A 36 -3.22 -14.92 11.89
CA ALA A 36 -3.92 -15.65 10.84
C ALA A 36 -2.94 -16.31 9.85
N LEU A 37 -1.90 -15.58 9.44
CA LEU A 37 -0.87 -16.10 8.55
C LEU A 37 -0.06 -17.23 9.19
N GLN A 38 0.32 -17.10 10.47
CA GLN A 38 1.00 -18.18 11.21
C GLN A 38 0.14 -19.44 11.25
N LYS A 39 -1.16 -19.29 11.52
CA LYS A 39 -2.08 -20.43 11.54
C LYS A 39 -2.20 -21.12 10.18
N GLU A 40 -2.23 -20.35 9.10
CA GLU A 40 -2.36 -20.87 7.74
C GLU A 40 -1.08 -21.58 7.27
N LEU A 41 0.10 -21.04 7.63
CA LEU A 41 1.40 -21.60 7.24
C LEU A 41 1.85 -22.79 8.09
N GLY A 42 1.27 -22.98 9.29
CA GLY A 42 1.62 -24.07 10.21
C GLY A 42 2.99 -23.90 10.86
N ASP A 43 3.52 -25.01 11.41
CA ASP A 43 4.72 -25.02 12.23
C ASP A 43 6.03 -25.02 11.43
N GLU A 44 5.98 -25.23 10.11
CA GLU A 44 7.14 -25.13 9.23
C GLU A 44 7.62 -23.68 9.04
N TYR A 45 6.81 -22.72 9.39
CA TYR A 45 7.10 -21.30 9.27
C TYR A 45 6.99 -20.58 10.61
N VAL A 46 7.83 -19.58 10.80
CA VAL A 46 7.76 -18.62 11.91
C VAL A 46 7.40 -17.26 11.33
N VAL A 47 6.25 -16.73 11.69
CA VAL A 47 5.79 -15.42 11.20
C VAL A 47 6.07 -14.36 12.24
N GLU A 48 6.82 -13.33 11.89
CA GLU A 48 7.06 -12.17 12.73
C GLU A 48 6.61 -10.87 12.07
N LEU A 49 6.06 -9.96 12.87
CA LEU A 49 5.66 -8.62 12.45
C LEU A 49 6.77 -7.63 12.79
N GLY A 50 7.27 -6.92 11.78
CA GLY A 50 8.21 -5.82 11.93
C GLY A 50 7.66 -4.54 11.31
N MET A 51 7.55 -3.48 12.11
CA MET A 51 7.14 -2.15 11.64
C MET A 51 8.36 -1.37 11.16
N ARG A 52 8.23 -0.65 10.02
CA ARG A 52 9.30 0.21 9.52
C ARG A 52 9.66 1.32 10.50
N TYR A 53 8.66 1.80 11.22
CA TYR A 53 8.77 2.81 12.27
C TYR A 53 8.02 2.33 13.51
N GLN A 54 8.54 2.66 14.69
CA GLN A 54 7.97 2.30 16.01
C GLN A 54 8.03 0.78 16.31
N SER A 55 7.19 0.32 17.22
CA SER A 55 7.18 -1.07 17.73
C SER A 55 5.97 -1.86 17.21
N PRO A 56 6.12 -3.20 17.01
CA PRO A 56 7.38 -3.97 17.07
C PRO A 56 8.33 -3.57 15.93
N SER A 57 9.61 -3.37 16.25
CA SER A 57 10.57 -2.93 15.23
C SER A 57 11.00 -4.08 14.29
N LEU A 58 11.51 -3.73 13.11
CA LEU A 58 12.15 -4.71 12.22
C LEU A 58 13.29 -5.47 12.92
N GLU A 59 14.07 -4.78 13.74
CA GLU A 59 15.16 -5.38 14.51
C GLU A 59 14.63 -6.44 15.47
N THR A 60 13.59 -6.09 16.26
CA THR A 60 12.96 -7.04 17.20
C THR A 60 12.40 -8.28 16.47
N ALA A 61 11.78 -8.09 15.31
CA ALA A 61 11.24 -9.19 14.52
C ALA A 61 12.35 -10.10 13.97
N LEU A 62 13.39 -9.51 13.40
CA LEU A 62 14.52 -10.26 12.85
C LEU A 62 15.32 -10.97 13.95
N ASP A 63 15.50 -10.36 15.12
CA ASP A 63 16.18 -11.01 16.26
C ASP A 63 15.44 -12.26 16.76
N LYS A 64 14.10 -12.28 16.68
CA LYS A 64 13.33 -13.47 16.98
C LYS A 64 13.59 -14.57 15.95
N LEU A 65 13.54 -14.24 14.65
CA LEU A 65 13.86 -15.20 13.59
C LEU A 65 15.27 -15.73 13.69
N LYS A 66 16.24 -14.91 14.12
CA LYS A 66 17.61 -15.32 14.37
C LYS A 66 17.70 -16.38 15.49
N LYS A 67 16.92 -16.20 16.56
CA LYS A 67 16.88 -17.18 17.68
C LYS A 67 16.28 -18.53 17.25
N GLU A 68 15.33 -18.49 16.32
CA GLU A 68 14.73 -19.72 15.74
C GLU A 68 15.66 -20.40 14.70
N GLN A 69 16.81 -19.83 14.40
CA GLN A 69 17.82 -20.38 13.49
C GLN A 69 17.25 -20.74 12.11
N VAL A 70 16.36 -19.88 11.57
CA VAL A 70 15.71 -20.11 10.29
C VAL A 70 16.72 -20.18 9.14
N SER A 71 16.51 -21.07 8.18
CA SER A 71 17.35 -21.24 7.00
C SER A 71 17.03 -20.24 5.87
N GLU A 72 15.81 -19.72 5.85
CA GLU A 72 15.35 -18.73 4.88
C GLU A 72 14.49 -17.66 5.57
N ILE A 73 14.63 -16.41 5.14
CA ILE A 73 13.77 -15.29 5.54
C ILE A 73 13.02 -14.79 4.32
N ILE A 74 11.68 -14.77 4.41
CA ILE A 74 10.83 -14.17 3.39
C ILE A 74 10.37 -12.80 3.90
N ILE A 75 10.78 -11.73 3.24
CA ILE A 75 10.37 -10.36 3.55
C ILE A 75 9.18 -10.00 2.68
N LEU A 76 8.02 -9.76 3.31
CA LEU A 76 6.79 -9.32 2.65
C LEU A 76 6.40 -7.93 3.16
N PRO A 77 6.84 -6.84 2.53
CA PRO A 77 6.33 -5.51 2.84
C PRO A 77 4.85 -5.42 2.45
N LEU A 78 4.00 -5.01 3.39
CA LEU A 78 2.55 -4.98 3.19
C LEU A 78 2.09 -3.75 2.37
N TYR A 79 2.78 -3.52 1.25
CA TYR A 79 2.47 -2.49 0.25
C TYR A 79 2.27 -3.18 -1.10
N PRO A 80 1.01 -3.37 -1.56
CA PRO A 80 0.74 -4.11 -2.80
C PRO A 80 1.43 -3.51 -4.01
N GLN A 81 1.40 -2.17 -4.14
CA GLN A 81 2.02 -1.42 -5.21
C GLN A 81 3.44 -1.00 -4.78
N TYR A 82 4.43 -1.30 -5.61
CA TYR A 82 5.82 -0.97 -5.30
C TYR A 82 6.07 0.54 -5.26
N ALA A 83 6.70 1.01 -4.20
CA ALA A 83 7.31 2.34 -4.15
C ALA A 83 8.64 2.30 -3.39
N SER A 84 9.64 3.06 -3.86
CA SER A 84 10.94 3.13 -3.17
C SER A 84 10.82 3.74 -1.76
N SER A 85 9.85 4.62 -1.55
CA SER A 85 9.60 5.26 -0.25
C SER A 85 8.87 4.36 0.76
N SER A 86 8.24 3.27 0.33
CA SER A 86 7.56 2.29 1.18
C SER A 86 8.27 0.93 1.13
N THR A 87 8.03 0.14 0.10
CA THR A 87 8.66 -1.17 -0.10
C THR A 87 10.18 -1.08 -0.08
N GLY A 88 10.76 -0.20 -0.90
CA GLY A 88 12.22 -0.04 -0.98
C GLY A 88 12.83 0.35 0.36
N SER A 89 12.23 1.32 1.06
CA SER A 89 12.69 1.75 2.40
C SER A 89 12.60 0.64 3.45
N SER A 90 11.56 -0.18 3.41
CA SER A 90 11.39 -1.29 4.35
C SER A 90 12.39 -2.41 4.11
N VAL A 91 12.63 -2.74 2.84
CA VAL A 91 13.64 -3.72 2.43
C VAL A 91 15.04 -3.25 2.80
N GLU A 92 15.39 -1.99 2.48
CA GLU A 92 16.68 -1.39 2.86
C GLU A 92 16.92 -1.50 4.36
N ALA A 93 15.91 -1.17 5.18
CA ALA A 93 16.04 -1.23 6.62
C ALA A 93 16.25 -2.67 7.14
N ALA A 94 15.53 -3.64 6.60
CA ALA A 94 15.70 -5.05 6.96
C ALA A 94 17.09 -5.55 6.55
N MET A 95 17.54 -5.24 5.34
CA MET A 95 18.86 -5.66 4.86
C MET A 95 20.00 -5.04 5.69
N LYS A 96 19.88 -3.78 6.13
CA LYS A 96 20.86 -3.14 7.04
C LYS A 96 20.96 -3.79 8.43
N ILE A 97 19.93 -4.52 8.84
CA ILE A 97 19.99 -5.32 10.07
C ILE A 97 20.67 -6.66 9.78
N LEU A 98 20.25 -7.32 8.69
CA LEU A 98 20.76 -8.63 8.31
C LEU A 98 22.27 -8.61 7.95
N GLU A 99 22.78 -7.52 7.35
CA GLU A 99 24.22 -7.38 7.04
C GLU A 99 25.14 -7.46 8.27
N LYS A 100 24.58 -7.24 9.48
CA LYS A 100 25.32 -7.32 10.74
C LYS A 100 25.36 -8.73 11.34
N TRP A 101 24.69 -9.69 10.71
CA TRP A 101 24.67 -11.05 11.21
C TRP A 101 25.91 -11.81 10.74
N GLU A 102 26.53 -12.58 11.64
CA GLU A 102 27.68 -13.46 11.30
C GLU A 102 27.30 -14.50 10.24
N VAL A 103 26.08 -15.04 10.35
CA VAL A 103 25.51 -15.96 9.38
C VAL A 103 24.18 -15.40 8.89
N THR A 104 24.12 -15.04 7.62
CA THR A 104 22.89 -14.55 6.98
C THR A 104 22.20 -15.71 6.26
N PRO A 105 20.96 -16.05 6.61
CA PRO A 105 20.18 -17.05 5.88
C PRO A 105 19.85 -16.59 4.46
N SER A 106 19.29 -17.48 3.65
CA SER A 106 18.72 -17.09 2.36
C SER A 106 17.64 -16.02 2.55
N VAL A 107 17.61 -14.98 1.72
CA VAL A 107 16.63 -13.90 1.80
C VAL A 107 15.83 -13.79 0.51
N LYS A 108 14.52 -13.95 0.63
CA LYS A 108 13.56 -13.76 -0.47
C LYS A 108 12.70 -12.54 -0.21
N ILE A 109 12.50 -11.70 -1.22
CA ILE A 109 11.73 -10.47 -1.10
C ILE A 109 10.54 -10.52 -2.03
N ILE A 110 9.34 -10.35 -1.48
CA ILE A 110 8.10 -10.16 -2.25
C ILE A 110 7.87 -8.65 -2.35
N SER A 111 8.40 -8.05 -3.39
CA SER A 111 8.45 -6.59 -3.51
C SER A 111 7.15 -5.94 -4.03
N LYS A 112 6.26 -6.73 -4.62
CA LYS A 112 4.98 -6.27 -5.17
C LYS A 112 4.00 -7.43 -5.26
N PHE A 113 2.71 -7.15 -5.07
CA PHE A 113 1.62 -8.12 -5.24
C PHE A 113 0.31 -7.43 -5.67
N TYR A 114 0.43 -6.29 -6.33
CA TYR A 114 -0.67 -5.40 -6.74
C TYR A 114 -1.71 -6.06 -7.67
N ASP A 115 -1.33 -7.10 -8.38
CA ASP A 115 -2.15 -7.89 -9.31
C ASP A 115 -2.32 -9.35 -8.89
N HIS A 116 -1.80 -9.72 -7.70
CA HIS A 116 -1.91 -11.10 -7.23
C HIS A 116 -3.39 -11.49 -7.02
N PRO A 117 -3.85 -12.62 -7.60
CA PRO A 117 -5.26 -13.01 -7.54
C PRO A 117 -5.84 -13.04 -6.14
N GLY A 118 -5.12 -13.60 -5.16
CA GLY A 118 -5.57 -13.66 -3.75
C GLY A 118 -5.74 -12.28 -3.11
N TYR A 119 -4.88 -11.31 -3.45
CA TYR A 119 -5.04 -9.93 -2.99
C TYR A 119 -6.27 -9.26 -3.62
N ILE A 120 -6.47 -9.43 -4.92
CA ILE A 120 -7.65 -8.92 -5.63
C ILE A 120 -8.92 -9.56 -5.07
N ASP A 121 -8.92 -10.88 -4.83
CA ASP A 121 -10.05 -11.60 -4.26
C ASP A 121 -10.39 -11.13 -2.84
N ALA A 122 -9.40 -10.82 -2.01
CA ALA A 122 -9.60 -10.23 -0.69
C ALA A 122 -10.28 -8.86 -0.77
N CYS A 123 -9.84 -7.99 -1.69
CA CYS A 123 -10.47 -6.69 -1.92
C CYS A 123 -11.92 -6.85 -2.42
N VAL A 124 -12.19 -7.78 -3.34
CA VAL A 124 -13.54 -8.10 -3.83
C VAL A 124 -14.42 -8.63 -2.70
N ALA A 125 -13.89 -9.50 -1.83
CA ALA A 125 -14.63 -10.00 -0.66
C ALA A 125 -15.06 -8.87 0.29
N ARG A 126 -14.18 -7.89 0.53
CA ARG A 126 -14.53 -6.69 1.31
C ARG A 126 -15.62 -5.84 0.65
N ALA A 127 -15.59 -5.71 -0.68
CA ALA A 127 -16.58 -4.97 -1.43
C ALA A 127 -17.99 -5.57 -1.34
N LYS A 128 -18.11 -6.89 -1.11
CA LYS A 128 -19.41 -7.58 -0.92
C LYS A 128 -20.20 -7.09 0.31
N ASN A 129 -19.57 -6.39 1.25
CA ASN A 129 -20.25 -5.77 2.37
C ASN A 129 -21.12 -4.56 1.95
N TYR A 130 -21.01 -4.13 0.70
CA TYR A 130 -21.75 -3.01 0.13
C TYR A 130 -22.58 -3.49 -1.06
N ASN A 131 -23.82 -3.01 -1.16
CA ASN A 131 -24.59 -3.20 -2.40
C ASN A 131 -24.09 -2.19 -3.43
N LEU A 132 -23.28 -2.64 -4.38
CA LEU A 132 -22.66 -1.76 -5.38
C LEU A 132 -23.69 -1.03 -6.25
N GLN A 133 -24.90 -1.58 -6.42
CA GLN A 133 -25.97 -0.94 -7.21
C GLN A 133 -26.46 0.37 -6.58
N ASP A 134 -26.22 0.59 -5.28
CA ASP A 134 -26.64 1.78 -4.57
C ASP A 134 -25.75 3.01 -4.83
N TYR A 135 -24.65 2.85 -5.56
CA TYR A 135 -23.67 3.91 -5.78
C TYR A 135 -23.66 4.40 -7.23
N ASP A 136 -23.57 5.72 -7.37
CA ASP A 136 -23.53 6.40 -8.66
C ASP A 136 -22.14 6.36 -9.30
N TYR A 137 -21.11 6.33 -8.47
CA TYR A 137 -19.72 6.43 -8.87
C TYR A 137 -18.76 5.75 -7.90
N TYR A 138 -17.59 5.30 -8.39
CA TYR A 138 -16.58 4.59 -7.62
C TYR A 138 -15.23 5.29 -7.74
N VAL A 139 -14.58 5.52 -6.60
CA VAL A 139 -13.25 6.12 -6.54
C VAL A 139 -12.27 5.13 -5.96
N PHE A 140 -11.23 4.80 -6.71
CA PHE A 140 -10.12 3.97 -6.24
C PHE A 140 -8.97 4.88 -5.82
N SER A 141 -8.90 5.15 -4.52
CA SER A 141 -8.01 6.14 -3.91
C SER A 141 -6.74 5.46 -3.38
N TYR A 142 -5.59 5.84 -3.92
CA TYR A 142 -4.28 5.37 -3.51
C TYR A 142 -3.50 6.50 -2.83
N HIS A 143 -2.46 6.16 -2.06
CA HIS A 143 -1.58 7.20 -1.52
C HIS A 143 -0.85 7.91 -2.66
N GLY A 144 -0.85 9.24 -2.65
CA GLY A 144 -0.11 10.03 -3.63
C GLY A 144 1.41 9.95 -3.42
N LEU A 145 2.16 10.12 -4.49
CA LEU A 145 3.60 10.26 -4.46
C LEU A 145 4.03 11.49 -5.27
N PRO A 146 5.16 12.13 -4.93
CA PRO A 146 5.73 13.16 -5.78
C PRO A 146 6.02 12.63 -7.19
N GLU A 147 5.65 13.38 -8.23
CA GLU A 147 5.90 13.02 -9.64
C GLU A 147 7.37 12.68 -9.90
N ARG A 148 8.28 13.41 -9.23
CA ARG A 148 9.73 13.14 -9.31
C ARG A 148 10.13 11.74 -8.88
N HIS A 149 9.38 11.11 -7.94
CA HIS A 149 9.66 9.73 -7.50
C HIS A 149 9.29 8.74 -8.59
N ILE A 150 8.17 8.97 -9.27
CA ILE A 150 7.74 8.15 -10.40
C ILE A 150 8.74 8.26 -11.56
N MET A 151 9.12 9.48 -11.92
CA MET A 151 10.09 9.73 -13.00
C MET A 151 11.47 9.11 -12.67
N LYS A 152 11.96 9.28 -11.45
CA LYS A 152 13.23 8.69 -11.03
C LYS A 152 13.19 7.14 -11.07
N GLY A 153 12.09 6.53 -10.67
CA GLY A 153 11.90 5.07 -10.78
C GLY A 153 11.89 4.61 -12.24
N SER A 154 11.26 5.37 -13.13
CA SER A 154 11.20 5.02 -14.55
C SER A 154 12.55 5.15 -15.26
N ALA A 155 13.44 6.02 -14.78
CA ALA A 155 14.78 6.18 -15.35
C ALA A 155 15.62 4.89 -15.29
N HIS A 156 15.28 3.97 -14.38
CA HIS A 156 15.88 2.63 -14.32
C HIS A 156 15.67 1.83 -15.63
N TYR A 157 14.54 2.06 -16.30
CA TYR A 157 14.18 1.36 -17.54
C TYR A 157 14.55 2.13 -18.83
N GLY A 158 15.25 3.25 -18.69
CA GLY A 158 15.69 4.11 -19.79
C GLY A 158 15.07 5.50 -19.74
N ALA A 159 15.73 6.43 -20.40
CA ALA A 159 15.27 7.81 -20.46
C ALA A 159 13.90 7.93 -21.16
N ASN A 160 13.02 8.79 -20.63
CA ASN A 160 11.71 9.13 -21.22
C ASN A 160 10.67 8.00 -21.25
N THR A 161 10.80 6.94 -20.45
CA THR A 161 9.80 5.86 -20.35
C THR A 161 8.51 6.37 -19.73
N CYS A 162 8.60 7.19 -18.67
CA CYS A 162 7.44 7.75 -17.98
C CYS A 162 6.95 9.05 -18.65
N LYS A 163 5.66 9.07 -19.00
CA LYS A 163 4.94 10.24 -19.54
C LYS A 163 3.90 10.81 -18.58
N LEU A 164 3.86 10.32 -17.32
CA LEU A 164 2.86 10.66 -16.30
C LEU A 164 1.40 10.58 -16.79
N GLY A 165 1.12 9.66 -17.70
CA GLY A 165 -0.19 9.53 -18.35
C GLY A 165 -0.39 8.15 -18.97
N SER A 166 -0.51 8.09 -20.28
CA SER A 166 -0.83 6.87 -21.06
C SER A 166 0.12 5.68 -20.86
N CYS A 167 1.34 5.91 -20.38
CA CYS A 167 2.26 4.82 -20.03
C CYS A 167 1.77 3.92 -18.87
N CYS A 168 0.70 4.31 -18.17
CA CYS A 168 0.10 3.52 -17.08
C CYS A 168 -1.07 2.65 -17.55
N ASP A 169 -1.47 2.75 -18.82
CA ASP A 169 -2.65 2.06 -19.33
C ASP A 169 -2.43 0.55 -19.48
N VAL A 170 -1.17 0.13 -19.64
CA VAL A 170 -0.78 -1.28 -19.76
C VAL A 170 0.49 -1.54 -18.96
N ILE A 171 0.56 -2.67 -18.25
CA ILE A 171 1.78 -3.13 -17.62
C ILE A 171 2.71 -3.75 -18.67
N THR A 172 3.96 -3.31 -18.65
CA THR A 172 5.05 -3.81 -19.50
C THR A 172 6.29 -4.03 -18.65
N SER A 173 7.30 -4.70 -19.20
CA SER A 173 8.60 -4.86 -18.53
C SER A 173 9.28 -3.53 -18.15
N SER A 174 8.94 -2.44 -18.84
CA SER A 174 9.49 -1.11 -18.57
C SER A 174 8.75 -0.30 -17.51
N ASN A 175 7.61 -0.78 -17.00
CA ASN A 175 6.83 -0.09 -15.98
C ASN A 175 6.29 -0.99 -14.85
N GLU A 176 6.68 -2.26 -14.81
CA GLU A 176 6.18 -3.23 -13.82
C GLU A 176 6.48 -2.85 -12.36
N TYR A 177 7.49 -2.00 -12.11
CA TYR A 177 7.80 -1.42 -10.81
C TYR A 177 7.36 0.05 -10.69
N CYS A 178 6.57 0.56 -11.65
CA CYS A 178 6.03 1.91 -11.57
C CYS A 178 4.82 1.92 -10.64
N TYR A 179 4.90 2.62 -9.51
CA TYR A 179 3.82 2.73 -8.53
C TYR A 179 2.49 3.14 -9.17
N ARG A 180 2.50 4.20 -10.01
CA ARG A 180 1.29 4.69 -10.66
C ARG A 180 0.67 3.63 -11.58
N ALA A 181 1.48 2.94 -12.39
CA ALA A 181 1.01 1.86 -13.25
C ALA A 181 0.44 0.68 -12.44
N ASN A 182 1.08 0.31 -11.32
CA ASN A 182 0.57 -0.72 -10.42
C ASN A 182 -0.81 -0.34 -9.83
N CYS A 183 -1.01 0.93 -9.43
CA CYS A 183 -2.31 1.41 -8.94
C CYS A 183 -3.40 1.30 -10.02
N PHE A 184 -3.09 1.71 -11.24
CA PHE A 184 -4.04 1.60 -12.37
C PHE A 184 -4.36 0.13 -12.70
N GLU A 185 -3.37 -0.75 -12.65
CA GLU A 185 -3.61 -2.19 -12.88
C GLU A 185 -4.46 -2.80 -11.77
N THR A 186 -4.17 -2.51 -10.49
CA THR A 186 -5.03 -2.95 -9.38
C THR A 186 -6.49 -2.51 -9.61
N THR A 187 -6.70 -1.26 -10.01
CA THR A 187 -8.05 -0.75 -10.33
C THR A 187 -8.68 -1.55 -11.45
N ARG A 188 -7.97 -1.80 -12.58
CA ARG A 188 -8.49 -2.59 -13.71
C ARG A 188 -8.92 -4.00 -13.29
N GLN A 189 -8.11 -4.66 -12.45
CA GLN A 189 -8.45 -6.00 -11.93
C GLN A 189 -9.69 -5.93 -11.03
N LEU A 190 -9.79 -4.95 -10.16
CA LEU A 190 -10.93 -4.80 -9.26
C LEU A 190 -12.23 -4.47 -10.01
N VAL A 191 -12.23 -3.50 -10.92
CA VAL A 191 -13.44 -3.13 -11.68
C VAL A 191 -13.95 -4.28 -12.54
N LYS A 192 -13.02 -5.05 -13.13
CA LYS A 192 -13.37 -6.26 -13.89
C LYS A 192 -14.06 -7.30 -13.01
N ARG A 193 -13.50 -7.59 -11.81
CA ARG A 193 -14.07 -8.58 -10.88
C ARG A 193 -15.37 -8.12 -10.24
N LEU A 194 -15.55 -6.82 -10.02
CA LEU A 194 -16.74 -6.21 -9.42
C LEU A 194 -17.80 -5.85 -10.45
N ASN A 195 -17.54 -6.06 -11.75
CA ASN A 195 -18.40 -5.68 -12.88
C ASN A 195 -18.81 -4.20 -12.84
N ILE A 196 -17.88 -3.32 -12.46
CA ILE A 196 -18.11 -1.87 -12.45
C ILE A 196 -18.01 -1.37 -13.89
N PRO A 197 -19.06 -0.70 -14.43
CA PRO A 197 -19.06 -0.22 -15.79
C PRO A 197 -17.98 0.84 -16.05
N GLU A 198 -17.46 0.84 -17.27
CA GLU A 198 -16.59 1.92 -17.74
C GLU A 198 -17.29 3.28 -17.65
N GLY A 199 -16.53 4.32 -17.34
CA GLY A 199 -17.07 5.66 -17.09
C GLY A 199 -17.72 5.88 -15.72
N LYS A 200 -17.89 4.82 -14.91
CA LYS A 200 -18.41 4.92 -13.54
C LYS A 200 -17.34 4.86 -12.46
N TYR A 201 -16.07 4.85 -12.79
CA TYR A 201 -14.98 4.80 -11.82
C TYR A 201 -13.79 5.65 -12.23
N GLU A 202 -12.91 5.94 -11.27
CA GLU A 202 -11.64 6.64 -11.51
C GLU A 202 -10.58 6.22 -10.51
N THR A 203 -9.35 6.02 -11.00
CA THR A 203 -8.16 5.83 -10.17
C THR A 203 -7.65 7.19 -9.72
N THR A 204 -7.49 7.41 -8.42
CA THR A 204 -7.17 8.70 -7.83
C THR A 204 -6.08 8.58 -6.77
N PHE A 205 -5.54 9.73 -6.34
CA PHE A 205 -4.47 9.78 -5.35
C PHE A 205 -4.79 10.77 -4.24
N GLN A 206 -4.58 10.34 -2.99
CA GLN A 206 -4.82 11.13 -1.78
C GLN A 206 -3.52 11.57 -1.09
N SER A 207 -3.62 12.31 0.01
CA SER A 207 -2.50 12.66 0.91
C SER A 207 -1.39 13.48 0.27
N ARG A 208 -1.72 14.26 -0.77
CA ARG A 208 -0.73 15.16 -1.41
C ARG A 208 -0.30 16.28 -0.47
N LEU A 209 0.96 16.70 -0.60
CA LEU A 209 1.48 17.89 0.08
C LEU A 209 1.44 19.14 -0.80
N ASN A 210 1.47 18.99 -2.14
CA ASN A 210 1.43 20.08 -3.11
C ASN A 210 1.05 19.57 -4.51
N ASP A 211 1.02 20.46 -5.49
CA ASP A 211 0.58 20.17 -6.86
C ASP A 211 1.60 19.41 -7.73
N LYS A 212 2.79 19.11 -7.19
CA LYS A 212 3.82 18.28 -7.84
C LYS A 212 3.71 16.80 -7.49
N TRP A 213 2.54 16.37 -7.05
CA TRP A 213 2.19 14.99 -6.73
C TRP A 213 1.35 14.39 -7.85
N ILE A 214 1.38 13.07 -8.00
CA ILE A 214 0.65 12.36 -9.06
C ILE A 214 -0.85 12.60 -8.97
N LYS A 215 -1.45 12.71 -10.15
CA LYS A 215 -2.88 13.05 -10.35
C LYS A 215 -3.63 11.86 -10.97
N PRO A 216 -4.97 11.90 -10.94
CA PRO A 216 -5.88 12.91 -10.36
C PRO A 216 -6.00 12.83 -8.84
N TYR A 217 -6.32 13.94 -8.17
CA TYR A 217 -6.47 14.00 -6.71
C TYR A 217 -7.86 13.54 -6.27
N SER A 218 -7.93 12.68 -5.25
CA SER A 218 -9.18 12.08 -4.77
C SER A 218 -10.23 13.12 -4.34
N ASP A 219 -9.83 14.14 -3.57
CA ASP A 219 -10.70 15.24 -3.15
C ASP A 219 -11.27 15.99 -4.34
N LYS A 220 -10.47 16.30 -5.36
CA LYS A 220 -10.91 17.02 -6.55
C LYS A 220 -11.84 16.21 -7.45
N VAL A 221 -11.61 14.91 -7.52
CA VAL A 221 -12.50 14.01 -8.27
C VAL A 221 -13.86 13.92 -7.57
N ILE A 222 -13.88 13.72 -6.25
CA ILE A 222 -15.13 13.64 -5.48
C ILE A 222 -15.91 14.96 -5.60
N GLU A 223 -15.25 16.11 -5.45
CA GLU A 223 -15.87 17.44 -5.63
C GLU A 223 -16.50 17.59 -7.02
N ARG A 224 -15.75 17.26 -8.08
CA ARG A 224 -16.25 17.30 -9.46
C ARG A 224 -17.45 16.36 -9.66
N LYS A 225 -17.40 15.14 -9.15
CA LYS A 225 -18.51 14.19 -9.27
C LYS A 225 -19.76 14.63 -8.52
N ALA A 226 -19.60 15.30 -7.38
CA ALA A 226 -20.72 15.92 -6.67
C ALA A 226 -21.37 17.05 -7.50
N GLN A 227 -20.56 17.89 -8.16
CA GLN A 227 -21.04 18.93 -9.09
C GLN A 227 -21.75 18.34 -10.32
N GLU A 228 -21.31 17.18 -10.81
CA GLU A 228 -21.97 16.39 -11.86
C GLU A 228 -23.26 15.71 -11.40
N GLY A 229 -23.70 15.93 -10.14
CA GLY A 229 -24.93 15.39 -9.58
C GLY A 229 -24.83 13.99 -9.01
N LYS A 230 -23.61 13.40 -8.88
CA LYS A 230 -23.43 12.12 -8.20
C LYS A 230 -23.68 12.30 -6.70
N ARG A 231 -24.58 11.49 -6.13
CA ARG A 231 -25.02 11.61 -4.73
C ARG A 231 -24.38 10.58 -3.81
N LYS A 232 -24.09 9.39 -4.34
CA LYS A 232 -23.50 8.28 -3.59
C LYS A 232 -22.23 7.81 -4.27
N VAL A 233 -21.10 8.07 -3.65
CA VAL A 233 -19.77 7.67 -4.14
C VAL A 233 -19.19 6.64 -3.18
N LEU A 234 -18.80 5.48 -3.68
CA LEU A 234 -18.05 4.48 -2.92
C LEU A 234 -16.55 4.67 -3.15
N VAL A 235 -15.80 4.79 -2.06
CA VAL A 235 -14.35 4.94 -2.11
C VAL A 235 -13.68 3.63 -1.70
N PHE A 236 -12.82 3.11 -2.56
CA PHE A 236 -11.92 2.00 -2.26
C PHE A 236 -10.51 2.54 -2.00
N SER A 237 -9.81 1.97 -1.02
CA SER A 237 -8.42 2.34 -0.69
C SER A 237 -7.48 1.14 -0.81
N PRO A 238 -7.23 0.62 -2.03
CA PRO A 238 -6.52 -0.66 -2.20
C PRO A 238 -5.04 -0.63 -1.86
N ALA A 239 -4.43 0.54 -1.68
CA ALA A 239 -3.03 0.63 -1.23
C ALA A 239 -2.85 0.27 0.24
N PHE A 240 -3.92 0.21 1.02
CA PHE A 240 -3.90 0.04 2.46
C PHE A 240 -4.47 -1.33 2.82
N VAL A 241 -3.58 -2.28 3.16
CA VAL A 241 -3.96 -3.66 3.53
C VAL A 241 -4.42 -3.77 4.98
N ALA A 242 -4.25 -2.73 5.77
CA ALA A 242 -4.76 -2.58 7.14
C ALA A 242 -5.27 -1.16 7.33
N ASP A 243 -6.33 -1.00 8.14
CA ASP A 243 -6.85 0.32 8.48
C ASP A 243 -5.78 1.18 9.15
N CYS A 244 -5.67 2.41 8.72
CA CYS A 244 -4.75 3.41 9.25
C CYS A 244 -5.41 4.80 9.21
N LEU A 245 -4.64 5.87 9.42
CA LEU A 245 -5.15 7.23 9.40
C LEU A 245 -5.63 7.68 8.00
N GLU A 246 -5.24 6.99 6.95
CA GLU A 246 -5.46 7.38 5.56
C GLU A 246 -6.59 6.63 4.86
#